data_773e23913ea3a39168270d4bc23afb2b
#
_entry.id   773e23913ea3a39168270d4bc23afb2b
#
_cell.length_a   1.000
_cell.length_b   1.000
_cell.length_c   1.000
_cell.angle_alpha   90.00
_cell.angle_beta   90.00
_cell.angle_gamma   90.00
#
_symmetry.space_group_name_H-M   'P 1'
#
loop_
_entity.id
_entity.type
_entity.pdbx_description
1 polymer ?
#
loop_
_entity_poly.entity_id
_entity_poly.type
_entity_poly.pdbx_seq_one_letter_code
_entity_poly.pdbx_strand_id
1 'polypeptide(L)'
;VCLIPTSAHGTNPASSAMAGLKVVPVKCDERGNIDMADLKSQAEAHKDNLSCIMVTYPSTHGVYEQTIKELCDIVHANGGQVYMDGANMNAQVGLTCPGCIGADVCHLNLHKTFAMPHGGGGPGIGPIGVAEHLVPFLPGHLTLGHEEGAVASAAWGSASIAAICWMYLSMMGPDGL
;
A
#
# COMPACT_ATOMS: atom_id res chain seq x y z
N VAL A 1 7.89 -2.38 14.85
CA VAL A 1 6.85 -1.35 14.98
C VAL A 1 6.37 -0.95 13.60
N CYS A 2 5.04 -0.75 13.44
CA CYS A 2 4.43 -0.14 12.28
C CYS A 2 3.78 1.18 12.69
N LEU A 3 4.20 2.29 12.06
CA LEU A 3 3.56 3.59 12.23
C LEU A 3 2.30 3.65 11.35
N ILE A 4 1.20 4.19 11.87
CA ILE A 4 -0.05 4.30 11.11
C ILE A 4 -0.71 5.65 11.39
N PRO A 5 -0.81 6.53 10.38
CA PRO A 5 -1.55 7.78 10.52
C PRO A 5 -3.02 7.53 10.88
N THR A 6 -3.58 8.37 11.73
CA THR A 6 -5.00 8.26 12.12
C THR A 6 -5.96 8.47 10.95
N SER A 7 -5.47 9.00 9.82
CA SER A 7 -6.19 9.13 8.55
C SER A 7 -6.15 7.86 7.67
N ALA A 8 -5.42 6.81 8.09
CA ALA A 8 -5.35 5.57 7.35
C ALA A 8 -6.64 4.75 7.44
N HIS A 9 -6.88 3.90 6.46
CA HIS A 9 -8.00 2.97 6.50
C HIS A 9 -7.85 1.97 7.64
N GLY A 10 -8.96 1.57 8.27
CA GLY A 10 -8.97 0.65 9.41
C GLY A 10 -8.36 -0.74 9.14
N THR A 11 -8.26 -1.14 7.89
CA THR A 11 -7.56 -2.36 7.48
C THR A 11 -6.06 -2.31 7.81
N ASN A 12 -5.43 -1.14 7.74
CA ASN A 12 -3.99 -1.01 7.94
C ASN A 12 -3.55 -1.42 9.36
N PRO A 13 -4.13 -0.90 10.45
CA PRO A 13 -3.78 -1.39 11.78
C PRO A 13 -4.16 -2.85 12.00
N ALA A 14 -5.27 -3.33 11.44
CA ALA A 14 -5.67 -4.73 11.55
C ALA A 14 -4.65 -5.67 10.87
N SER A 15 -4.25 -5.36 9.64
CA SER A 15 -3.26 -6.14 8.89
C SER A 15 -1.89 -6.12 9.56
N SER A 16 -1.47 -4.96 10.10
CA SER A 16 -0.21 -4.84 10.86
C SER A 16 -0.21 -5.72 12.11
N ALA A 17 -1.32 -5.71 12.85
CA ALA A 17 -1.45 -6.56 14.04
C ALA A 17 -1.45 -8.05 13.67
N MET A 18 -2.12 -8.44 12.58
CA MET A 18 -2.09 -9.82 12.07
C MET A 18 -0.69 -10.26 11.64
N ALA A 19 0.13 -9.33 11.12
CA ALA A 19 1.53 -9.58 10.79
C ALA A 19 2.46 -9.61 12.03
N GLY A 20 1.91 -9.46 13.23
CA GLY A 20 2.69 -9.47 14.48
C GLY A 20 3.40 -8.15 14.78
N LEU A 21 3.09 -7.08 14.06
CA LEU A 21 3.69 -5.77 14.29
C LEU A 21 2.95 -4.99 15.39
N LYS A 22 3.71 -4.29 16.22
CA LYS A 22 3.14 -3.32 17.17
C LYS A 22 2.73 -2.06 16.40
N VAL A 23 1.46 -1.72 16.45
CA VAL A 23 0.94 -0.49 15.84
C VAL A 23 1.20 0.71 16.72
N VAL A 24 1.74 1.77 16.14
CA VAL A 24 1.93 3.07 16.79
C VAL A 24 1.22 4.13 15.95
N PRO A 25 0.20 4.81 16.49
CA PRO A 25 -0.53 5.82 15.75
C PRO A 25 0.31 7.09 15.55
N VAL A 26 0.19 7.70 14.38
CA VAL A 26 0.70 9.03 14.07
C VAL A 26 -0.48 9.97 13.94
N LYS A 27 -0.41 11.12 14.58
CA LYS A 27 -1.48 12.10 14.59
C LYS A 27 -1.70 12.75 13.22
N CYS A 28 -2.91 13.24 13.01
CA CYS A 28 -3.24 14.14 11.91
C CYS A 28 -3.70 15.48 12.50
N ASP A 29 -3.54 16.54 11.71
CA ASP A 29 -4.05 17.88 12.03
C ASP A 29 -5.59 17.96 11.85
N GLU A 30 -6.18 19.10 12.18
CA GLU A 30 -7.62 19.35 12.04
C GLU A 30 -8.12 19.31 10.59
N ARG A 31 -7.22 19.41 9.62
CA ARG A 31 -7.50 19.32 8.19
C ARG A 31 -7.33 17.92 7.64
N GLY A 32 -6.89 16.97 8.47
CA GLY A 32 -6.66 15.59 8.10
C GLY A 32 -5.29 15.32 7.49
N ASN A 33 -4.36 16.29 7.47
CA ASN A 33 -2.99 16.05 7.05
C ASN A 33 -2.21 15.33 8.16
N ILE A 34 -1.23 14.55 7.79
CA ILE A 34 -0.34 13.89 8.76
C ILE A 34 0.50 14.95 9.48
N ASP A 35 0.52 14.89 10.81
CA ASP A 35 1.39 15.72 11.63
C ASP A 35 2.85 15.28 11.48
N MET A 36 3.61 16.03 10.70
CA MET A 36 5.01 15.72 10.39
C MET A 36 5.93 15.78 11.60
N ALA A 37 5.58 16.62 12.61
CA ALA A 37 6.36 16.69 13.84
C ALA A 37 6.14 15.45 14.71
N ASP A 38 4.90 14.98 14.82
CA ASP A 38 4.59 13.74 15.51
C ASP A 38 5.19 12.53 14.76
N LEU A 39 5.07 12.48 13.41
CA LEU A 39 5.70 11.46 12.60
C LEU A 39 7.20 11.33 12.87
N LYS A 40 7.91 12.44 12.81
CA LYS A 40 9.36 12.47 13.07
C LYS A 40 9.69 11.99 14.48
N SER A 41 8.95 12.46 15.47
CA SER A 41 9.12 12.04 16.87
C SER A 41 8.91 10.54 17.05
N GLN A 42 7.86 9.97 16.42
CA GLN A 42 7.59 8.53 16.52
C GLN A 42 8.63 7.70 15.77
N ALA A 43 9.06 8.14 14.59
CA ALA A 43 10.10 7.45 13.82
C ALA A 43 11.42 7.40 14.58
N GLU A 44 11.85 8.53 15.16
CA GLU A 44 13.07 8.62 15.97
C GLU A 44 12.98 7.77 17.26
N ALA A 45 11.84 7.81 17.95
CA ALA A 45 11.61 7.04 19.17
C ALA A 45 11.64 5.51 18.94
N HIS A 46 11.33 5.07 17.75
CA HIS A 46 11.24 3.66 17.39
C HIS A 46 12.30 3.20 16.38
N LYS A 47 13.30 4.02 16.05
CA LYS A 47 14.30 3.74 15.01
C LYS A 47 14.96 2.36 15.10
N ASP A 48 15.17 1.84 16.32
CA ASP A 48 15.84 0.54 16.53
C ASP A 48 14.95 -0.66 16.14
N ASN A 49 13.64 -0.46 15.97
CA ASN A 49 12.67 -1.50 15.65
C ASN A 49 11.55 -1.03 14.71
N LEU A 50 11.75 0.08 14.03
CA LEU A 50 10.83 0.59 13.02
C LEU A 50 10.86 -0.34 11.79
N SER A 51 9.76 -1.03 11.56
CA SER A 51 9.60 -1.88 10.37
C SER A 51 9.08 -1.06 9.19
N CYS A 52 7.95 -0.38 9.39
CA CYS A 52 7.33 0.37 8.32
C CYS A 52 6.38 1.45 8.84
N ILE A 53 5.96 2.30 7.91
CA ILE A 53 4.72 3.06 8.00
C ILE A 53 3.70 2.48 7.00
N MET A 54 2.41 2.40 7.37
CA MET A 54 1.33 2.11 6.41
C MET A 54 0.49 3.37 6.22
N VAL A 55 0.55 3.94 5.03
CA VAL A 55 -0.17 5.17 4.68
C VAL A 55 -1.19 4.91 3.59
N THR A 56 -2.45 5.33 3.80
CA THR A 56 -3.48 5.36 2.76
C THR A 56 -3.31 6.66 1.97
N TYR A 57 -3.12 6.56 0.65
CA TYR A 57 -2.80 7.74 -0.17
C TYR A 57 -3.56 7.75 -1.51
N PRO A 58 -4.38 8.78 -1.76
CA PRO A 58 -4.85 9.80 -0.80
C PRO A 58 -5.53 9.20 0.42
N SER A 59 -5.61 9.96 1.54
CA SER A 59 -6.12 9.45 2.80
C SER A 59 -7.62 9.11 2.76
N THR A 60 -8.13 8.40 3.77
CA THR A 60 -9.57 8.13 3.88
C THR A 60 -10.41 9.39 4.08
N HIS A 61 -9.80 10.49 4.48
CA HIS A 61 -10.46 11.82 4.54
C HIS A 61 -10.44 12.55 3.20
N GLY A 62 -9.88 11.94 2.13
CA GLY A 62 -9.75 12.57 0.81
C GLY A 62 -8.62 13.59 0.74
N VAL A 63 -7.70 13.59 1.68
CA VAL A 63 -6.57 14.51 1.70
C VAL A 63 -5.41 13.95 0.87
N TYR A 64 -4.92 14.77 -0.04
CA TYR A 64 -3.72 14.50 -0.82
C TYR A 64 -2.51 15.13 -0.12
N GLU A 65 -1.74 14.30 0.59
CA GLU A 65 -0.61 14.78 1.41
C GLU A 65 0.47 15.45 0.54
N GLN A 66 0.65 16.75 0.71
CA GLN A 66 1.69 17.48 -0.01
C GLN A 66 3.10 17.09 0.47
N THR A 67 3.20 16.63 1.71
CA THR A 67 4.47 16.26 2.36
C THR A 67 4.80 14.77 2.22
N ILE A 68 4.11 14.04 1.33
CA ILE A 68 4.28 12.58 1.21
C ILE A 68 5.73 12.16 0.95
N LYS A 69 6.49 12.92 0.17
CA LYS A 69 7.91 12.62 -0.08
C LYS A 69 8.77 12.82 1.16
N GLU A 70 8.54 13.90 1.88
CA GLU A 70 9.22 14.17 3.16
C GLU A 70 8.89 13.07 4.20
N LEU A 71 7.64 12.60 4.22
CA LEU A 71 7.23 11.46 5.04
C LEU A 71 8.07 10.22 4.70
N CYS A 72 8.19 9.88 3.42
CA CYS A 72 9.00 8.74 2.98
C CYS A 72 10.46 8.90 3.41
N ASP A 73 11.04 10.07 3.22
CA ASP A 73 12.43 10.37 3.59
C ASP A 73 12.66 10.21 5.10
N ILE A 74 11.73 10.69 5.95
CA ILE A 74 11.81 10.53 7.41
C ILE A 74 11.79 9.05 7.81
N VAL A 75 10.90 8.27 7.22
CA VAL A 75 10.78 6.84 7.54
C VAL A 75 12.02 6.07 7.09
N HIS A 76 12.50 6.31 5.89
CA HIS A 76 13.72 5.69 5.35
C HIS A 76 14.96 6.06 6.18
N ALA A 77 15.10 7.32 6.58
CA ALA A 77 16.20 7.78 7.41
C ALA A 77 16.25 7.09 8.79
N ASN A 78 15.11 6.57 9.25
CA ASN A 78 15.00 5.81 10.50
C ASN A 78 14.95 4.27 10.28
N GLY A 79 15.30 3.79 9.09
CA GLY A 79 15.41 2.36 8.77
C GLY A 79 14.09 1.65 8.44
N GLY A 80 12.97 2.38 8.40
CA GLY A 80 11.66 1.83 8.07
C GLY A 80 11.39 1.78 6.57
N GLN A 81 10.37 1.00 6.18
CA GLN A 81 9.84 0.92 4.82
C GLN A 81 8.52 1.68 4.71
N VAL A 82 8.17 2.12 3.51
CA VAL A 82 6.90 2.80 3.25
C VAL A 82 5.95 1.86 2.51
N TYR A 83 4.91 1.41 3.21
CA TYR A 83 3.81 0.67 2.62
C TYR A 83 2.68 1.63 2.27
N MET A 84 2.43 1.80 0.98
CA MET A 84 1.32 2.61 0.49
C MET A 84 0.09 1.74 0.26
N ASP A 85 -0.97 2.05 0.97
CA ASP A 85 -2.30 1.57 0.65
C ASP A 85 -2.81 2.34 -0.58
N GLY A 86 -2.61 1.73 -1.74
CA GLY A 86 -3.06 2.21 -3.04
C GLY A 86 -4.39 1.58 -3.47
N ALA A 87 -5.23 1.20 -2.52
CA ALA A 87 -6.51 0.56 -2.80
C ALA A 87 -7.35 1.36 -3.82
N ASN A 88 -7.29 2.67 -3.77
CA ASN A 88 -7.90 3.57 -4.76
C ASN A 88 -6.82 4.42 -5.44
N MET A 89 -6.63 4.20 -6.74
CA MET A 89 -5.64 4.89 -7.56
C MET A 89 -6.22 6.04 -8.39
N ASN A 90 -7.51 6.37 -8.25
CA ASN A 90 -8.18 7.37 -9.11
C ASN A 90 -7.48 8.74 -9.12
N ALA A 91 -6.90 9.15 -7.98
CA ALA A 91 -6.21 10.43 -7.87
C ALA A 91 -4.73 10.38 -8.31
N GLN A 92 -4.22 9.21 -8.68
CA GLN A 92 -2.81 9.01 -9.01
C GLN A 92 -2.59 8.63 -10.48
N VAL A 93 -3.53 7.89 -11.09
CA VAL A 93 -3.40 7.41 -12.47
C VAL A 93 -3.14 8.59 -13.42
N GLY A 94 -2.09 8.47 -14.23
CA GLY A 94 -1.67 9.50 -15.18
C GLY A 94 -0.95 10.71 -14.57
N LEU A 95 -0.93 10.87 -13.24
CA LEU A 95 -0.36 12.03 -12.54
C LEU A 95 0.90 11.69 -11.75
N THR A 96 0.92 10.56 -11.08
CA THR A 96 2.04 10.11 -10.26
C THR A 96 2.07 8.59 -10.15
N CYS A 97 3.07 8.05 -9.49
CA CYS A 97 3.18 6.63 -9.22
C CYS A 97 3.71 6.37 -7.80
N PRO A 98 3.34 5.25 -7.15
CA PRO A 98 3.82 4.93 -5.81
C PRO A 98 5.34 4.99 -5.65
N GLY A 99 6.10 4.38 -6.56
CA GLY A 99 7.56 4.43 -6.55
C GLY A 99 8.12 5.84 -6.76
N CYS A 100 7.42 6.71 -7.52
CA CYS A 100 7.85 8.09 -7.76
C CYS A 100 7.78 8.98 -6.52
N ILE A 101 6.94 8.61 -5.56
CA ILE A 101 6.77 9.34 -4.29
C ILE A 101 7.55 8.71 -3.14
N GLY A 102 8.18 7.56 -3.35
CA GLY A 102 9.05 6.91 -2.36
C GLY A 102 8.42 5.73 -1.63
N ALA A 103 7.30 5.18 -2.13
CA ALA A 103 6.74 3.95 -1.55
C ALA A 103 7.57 2.72 -1.93
N ASP A 104 7.83 1.87 -0.95
CA ASP A 104 8.55 0.60 -1.13
C ASP A 104 7.61 -0.56 -1.45
N VAL A 105 6.38 -0.49 -0.97
CA VAL A 105 5.32 -1.47 -1.23
C VAL A 105 4.03 -0.73 -1.55
N CYS A 106 3.29 -1.21 -2.54
CA CYS A 106 1.94 -0.71 -2.82
C CYS A 106 1.03 -1.85 -3.23
N HIS A 107 -0.13 -1.98 -2.58
CA HIS A 107 -1.20 -2.85 -3.08
C HIS A 107 -2.25 -2.06 -3.82
N LEU A 108 -2.94 -2.71 -4.75
CA LEU A 108 -4.00 -2.13 -5.56
C LEU A 108 -5.29 -2.94 -5.41
N ASN A 109 -6.43 -2.25 -5.39
CA ASN A 109 -7.73 -2.91 -5.50
C ASN A 109 -8.26 -2.72 -6.92
N LEU A 110 -8.21 -3.79 -7.72
CA LEU A 110 -8.65 -3.74 -9.12
C LEU A 110 -10.15 -3.42 -9.25
N HIS A 111 -10.96 -3.78 -8.26
CA HIS A 111 -12.41 -3.51 -8.22
C HIS A 111 -12.79 -2.05 -7.92
N LYS A 112 -11.82 -1.17 -7.76
CA LYS A 112 -12.03 0.28 -7.60
C LYS A 112 -11.70 1.01 -8.89
N THR A 113 -10.46 1.41 -9.07
CA THR A 113 -10.01 2.21 -10.22
C THR A 113 -10.04 1.44 -11.54
N PHE A 114 -9.83 0.12 -11.52
CA PHE A 114 -9.56 -0.70 -12.72
C PHE A 114 -10.70 -1.64 -13.12
N ALA A 115 -11.90 -1.38 -12.63
CA ALA A 115 -13.15 -2.03 -13.02
C ALA A 115 -13.09 -3.56 -13.04
N MET A 116 -13.15 -4.17 -11.87
CA MET A 116 -13.30 -5.61 -11.74
C MET A 116 -14.54 -5.92 -10.90
N PRO A 117 -15.28 -7.00 -11.17
CA PRO A 117 -16.42 -7.38 -10.36
C PRO A 117 -16.00 -7.61 -8.91
N HIS A 118 -16.68 -6.95 -7.97
CA HIS A 118 -16.51 -7.23 -6.55
C HIS A 118 -17.44 -8.36 -6.07
N GLY A 119 -18.58 -8.51 -6.71
CA GLY A 119 -19.43 -9.69 -6.80
C GLY A 119 -19.89 -10.30 -5.48
N GLY A 120 -20.33 -9.50 -4.50
CA GLY A 120 -20.87 -10.06 -3.26
C GLY A 120 -19.84 -10.76 -2.37
N GLY A 121 -18.55 -10.62 -2.62
CA GLY A 121 -17.52 -11.27 -1.81
C GLY A 121 -16.10 -11.00 -2.26
N GLY A 122 -15.95 -10.31 -3.33
CA GLY A 122 -14.68 -9.93 -3.87
C GLY A 122 -13.87 -11.08 -4.50
N PRO A 123 -13.42 -10.90 -5.71
CA PRO A 123 -12.52 -11.84 -6.34
C PRO A 123 -11.16 -11.82 -5.65
N GLY A 124 -10.55 -12.99 -5.55
CA GLY A 124 -9.28 -13.20 -4.88
C GLY A 124 -8.07 -12.76 -5.72
N ILE A 125 -7.99 -11.47 -6.08
CA ILE A 125 -6.81 -10.89 -6.73
C ILE A 125 -6.56 -9.48 -6.16
N GLY A 126 -5.31 -9.25 -5.78
CA GLY A 126 -4.83 -7.97 -5.30
C GLY A 126 -3.38 -7.80 -5.73
N PRO A 127 -3.11 -7.09 -6.83
CA PRO A 127 -1.75 -6.83 -7.24
C PRO A 127 -0.98 -6.07 -6.16
N ILE A 128 0.27 -6.46 -5.98
CA ILE A 128 1.20 -5.78 -5.11
C ILE A 128 2.48 -5.48 -5.89
N GLY A 129 2.94 -4.24 -5.81
CA GLY A 129 4.24 -3.83 -6.32
C GLY A 129 5.19 -3.58 -5.17
N VAL A 130 6.46 -3.95 -5.35
CA VAL A 130 7.50 -3.72 -4.36
C VAL A 130 8.74 -3.10 -5.00
N ALA A 131 9.51 -2.36 -4.19
CA ALA A 131 10.83 -1.88 -4.58
C ALA A 131 11.80 -3.07 -4.76
N GLU A 132 12.83 -2.90 -5.58
CA GLU A 132 13.75 -3.97 -5.97
C GLU A 132 14.36 -4.71 -4.78
N HIS A 133 14.75 -4.01 -3.73
CA HIS A 133 15.35 -4.59 -2.54
C HIS A 133 14.40 -5.51 -1.75
N LEU A 134 13.09 -5.41 -1.97
CA LEU A 134 12.07 -6.26 -1.33
C LEU A 134 11.68 -7.48 -2.16
N VAL A 135 12.10 -7.57 -3.43
CA VAL A 135 11.79 -8.71 -4.30
C VAL A 135 12.18 -10.06 -3.70
N PRO A 136 13.36 -10.22 -3.03
CA PRO A 136 13.73 -11.49 -2.40
C PRO A 136 12.80 -11.94 -1.27
N PHE A 137 11.97 -11.04 -0.74
CA PHE A 137 11.05 -11.30 0.37
C PHE A 137 9.60 -11.52 -0.08
N LEU A 138 9.35 -11.52 -1.39
CA LEU A 138 8.02 -11.81 -1.91
C LEU A 138 7.61 -13.24 -1.58
N PRO A 139 6.31 -13.49 -1.31
CA PRO A 139 5.82 -14.83 -1.05
C PRO A 139 6.14 -15.79 -2.17
N GLY A 140 6.58 -16.99 -1.82
CA GLY A 140 6.76 -18.08 -2.75
C GLY A 140 5.46 -18.83 -3.06
N HIS A 141 5.54 -19.80 -3.94
CA HIS A 141 4.47 -20.74 -4.21
C HIS A 141 5.04 -22.05 -4.79
N LEU A 142 4.44 -23.18 -4.43
CA LEU A 142 4.85 -24.52 -4.91
C LEU A 142 5.02 -24.60 -6.43
N THR A 143 4.09 -24.01 -7.17
CA THR A 143 4.12 -24.04 -8.65
C THR A 143 5.19 -23.14 -9.27
N LEU A 144 5.80 -22.27 -8.46
CA LEU A 144 6.89 -21.36 -8.88
C LEU A 144 8.27 -21.89 -8.50
N GLY A 145 8.35 -23.08 -7.89
CA GLY A 145 9.60 -23.74 -7.54
C GLY A 145 10.22 -23.27 -6.22
N HIS A 146 9.53 -22.44 -5.44
CA HIS A 146 9.91 -22.09 -4.08
C HIS A 146 8.67 -22.04 -3.19
N GLU A 147 8.74 -22.78 -2.10
CA GLU A 147 7.58 -23.06 -1.25
C GLU A 147 7.48 -22.10 -0.06
N GLU A 148 8.55 -21.45 0.29
CA GLU A 148 8.63 -20.61 1.49
C GLU A 148 7.72 -19.39 1.36
N GLY A 149 6.97 -19.11 2.43
CA GLY A 149 6.12 -17.93 2.53
C GLY A 149 4.88 -17.93 1.64
N ALA A 150 4.43 -19.08 1.12
CA ALA A 150 3.20 -19.14 0.35
C ALA A 150 2.00 -18.65 1.16
N VAL A 151 1.27 -17.65 0.64
CA VAL A 151 0.13 -17.01 1.32
C VAL A 151 -1.22 -17.30 0.67
N ALA A 152 -1.24 -17.88 -0.50
CA ALA A 152 -2.46 -18.18 -1.26
C ALA A 152 -2.39 -19.57 -1.90
N SER A 153 -3.58 -20.17 -2.13
CA SER A 153 -3.68 -21.48 -2.78
C SER A 153 -3.34 -21.45 -4.27
N ALA A 154 -3.47 -20.29 -4.91
CA ALA A 154 -3.10 -20.08 -6.31
C ALA A 154 -1.99 -19.03 -6.39
N ALA A 155 -0.94 -19.33 -7.17
CA ALA A 155 0.25 -18.46 -7.29
C ALA A 155 -0.08 -17.01 -7.72
N TRP A 156 -1.11 -16.87 -8.55
CA TRP A 156 -1.51 -15.60 -9.14
C TRP A 156 -2.94 -15.17 -8.72
N GLY A 157 -3.45 -15.69 -7.61
CA GLY A 157 -4.83 -15.48 -7.21
C GLY A 157 -5.83 -15.96 -8.26
N SER A 158 -6.99 -15.32 -8.38
CA SER A 158 -8.00 -15.63 -9.40
C SER A 158 -7.64 -14.98 -10.74
N ALA A 159 -6.55 -15.41 -11.36
CA ALA A 159 -5.98 -14.76 -12.55
C ALA A 159 -6.94 -14.67 -13.74
N SER A 160 -7.92 -15.56 -13.84
CA SER A 160 -8.93 -15.54 -14.92
C SER A 160 -9.75 -14.24 -14.97
N ILE A 161 -9.95 -13.57 -13.84
CA ILE A 161 -10.68 -12.30 -13.78
C ILE A 161 -9.83 -11.10 -14.19
N ALA A 162 -8.50 -11.24 -14.26
CA ALA A 162 -7.62 -10.18 -14.73
C ALA A 162 -7.91 -9.77 -16.19
N ALA A 163 -8.47 -10.68 -17.00
CA ALA A 163 -8.90 -10.37 -18.36
C ALA A 163 -9.94 -9.23 -18.42
N ILE A 164 -10.78 -9.09 -17.39
CA ILE A 164 -11.78 -8.02 -17.30
C ILE A 164 -11.09 -6.66 -17.15
N CYS A 165 -10.13 -6.56 -16.22
CA CYS A 165 -9.33 -5.35 -16.05
C CYS A 165 -8.53 -5.05 -17.32
N TRP A 166 -7.94 -6.06 -17.94
CA TRP A 166 -7.18 -5.88 -19.19
C TRP A 166 -8.05 -5.33 -20.31
N MET A 167 -9.25 -5.85 -20.48
CA MET A 167 -10.21 -5.33 -21.46
C MET A 167 -10.59 -3.89 -21.15
N TYR A 168 -10.92 -3.59 -19.90
CA TYR A 168 -11.29 -2.24 -19.47
C TYR A 168 -10.17 -1.24 -19.78
N LEU A 169 -8.94 -1.54 -19.35
CA LEU A 169 -7.77 -0.70 -19.57
C LEU A 169 -7.49 -0.51 -21.07
N SER A 170 -7.64 -1.58 -21.87
CA SER A 170 -7.42 -1.53 -23.32
C SER A 170 -8.48 -0.70 -24.04
N MET A 171 -9.73 -0.73 -23.56
CA MET A 171 -10.84 0.06 -24.12
C MET A 171 -10.75 1.55 -23.75
N MET A 172 -10.37 1.83 -22.51
CA MET A 172 -10.27 3.22 -22.02
C MET A 172 -9.02 3.93 -22.56
N GLY A 173 -7.91 3.21 -22.67
CA GLY A 173 -6.63 3.80 -23.03
C GLY A 173 -6.13 4.82 -22.00
N PRO A 174 -5.00 5.48 -22.29
CA PRO A 174 -4.40 6.42 -21.33
C PRO A 174 -5.25 7.69 -21.08
N ASP A 175 -6.12 8.05 -22.03
CA ASP A 175 -6.93 9.26 -21.94
C ASP A 175 -8.29 9.03 -21.26
N GLY A 176 -8.69 7.77 -21.12
CA GLY A 176 -9.98 7.41 -20.55
C GLY A 176 -9.93 6.96 -19.09
N LEU A 177 -8.72 6.80 -18.55
CA LEU A 177 -8.48 6.35 -17.17
C LEU A 177 -8.40 7.50 -16.17
#